data_d14db5ee88b4aa0be563146544622979
#
_entry.id   d14db5ee88b4aa0be563146544622979
#
_cell.length_a   1.000
_cell.length_b   1.000
_cell.length_c   1.000
_cell.angle_alpha   90.00
_cell.angle_beta   90.00
_cell.angle_gamma   90.00
#
_symmetry.space_group_name_H-M   'P 1'
#
loop_
_entity.id
_entity.type
_entity.pdbx_description
1 polymer ?
#
loop_
_entity_poly.entity_id
_entity_poly.type
_entity_poly.pdbx_seq_one_letter_code
_entity_poly.pdbx_strand_id
1 'polypeptide(L)'
;MDTIIGIKTIIAVVETGSFTAAGDRLGLSKALVSKYVGIVEQDLGVRLFNRSTRRISITEAGQSYYASVVPVIESYSEMLDNLSGQTALASGKLRVSAPVSFGESNLAPLMPELLSRYPDLSIDLVLSDKTIDLLEESVDLAIRIGSVSDSNLIARQITSYPLILCASADYIQRFGAPISVGELEQHATVIDSNFKIGRHWPLVSPSGEALTASVNSRVSVNNPQAVKEVVVAGGGIGLIPEIVVRDDITSGKLLQVMPDYKTFEFGLFAIYPHRKFVAQKVTSFIQFLFEKFAAKK
;
A
#
# COMPACT_ATOMS: atom_id res chain seq x y z
N MET A 1 23.15 -25.67 20.61
CA MET A 1 23.14 -24.29 20.03
C MET A 1 21.74 -23.78 20.21
N ASP A 2 21.56 -22.53 20.55
CA ASP A 2 20.23 -21.88 20.51
C ASP A 2 19.75 -21.84 19.06
N THR A 3 18.58 -22.40 18.79
CA THR A 3 17.97 -22.48 17.46
C THR A 3 17.84 -21.10 16.82
N ILE A 4 17.47 -20.07 17.60
CA ILE A 4 17.31 -18.70 17.13
C ILE A 4 18.64 -18.11 16.64
N ILE A 5 19.75 -18.36 17.35
CA ILE A 5 21.09 -17.93 16.93
C ILE A 5 21.49 -18.62 15.62
N GLY A 6 21.16 -19.91 15.48
CA GLY A 6 21.38 -20.66 14.24
C GLY A 6 20.67 -20.05 13.05
N ILE A 7 19.37 -19.78 13.20
CA ILE A 7 18.55 -19.15 12.15
C ILE A 7 19.09 -17.76 11.80
N LYS A 8 19.34 -16.89 12.78
CA LYS A 8 19.93 -15.56 12.55
C LYS A 8 21.26 -15.63 11.82
N THR A 9 22.05 -16.68 12.08
CA THR A 9 23.34 -16.90 11.39
C THR A 9 23.13 -17.23 9.91
N ILE A 10 22.17 -18.11 9.59
CA ILE A 10 21.84 -18.42 8.18
C ILE A 10 21.38 -17.16 7.46
N ILE A 11 20.45 -16.39 8.04
CA ILE A 11 19.94 -15.13 7.46
C ILE A 11 21.11 -14.18 7.17
N ALA A 12 21.98 -13.94 8.14
CA ALA A 12 23.12 -13.03 7.96
C ALA A 12 24.07 -13.48 6.85
N VAL A 13 24.33 -14.80 6.71
CA VAL A 13 25.19 -15.33 5.65
C VAL A 13 24.54 -15.16 4.27
N VAL A 14 23.23 -15.36 4.14
CA VAL A 14 22.50 -15.17 2.88
C VAL A 14 22.57 -13.69 2.45
N GLU A 15 22.25 -12.78 3.37
CA GLU A 15 22.17 -11.35 3.07
C GLU A 15 23.51 -10.69 2.78
N THR A 16 24.56 -11.15 3.47
CA THR A 16 25.91 -10.58 3.28
C THR A 16 26.73 -11.30 2.21
N GLY A 17 26.33 -12.50 1.81
CA GLY A 17 27.07 -13.35 0.88
C GLY A 17 28.45 -13.82 1.43
N SER A 18 28.72 -13.64 2.75
CA SER A 18 30.04 -13.90 3.34
C SER A 18 29.95 -14.35 4.80
N PHE A 19 30.63 -15.43 5.14
CA PHE A 19 30.76 -15.87 6.55
C PHE A 19 31.50 -14.86 7.43
N THR A 20 32.42 -14.10 6.87
CA THR A 20 33.15 -13.07 7.61
C THR A 20 32.26 -11.88 7.89
N ALA A 21 31.60 -11.31 6.86
CA ALA A 21 30.69 -10.20 7.02
C ALA A 21 29.48 -10.54 7.90
N ALA A 22 28.98 -11.77 7.82
CA ALA A 22 27.92 -12.25 8.72
C ALA A 22 28.43 -12.31 10.18
N GLY A 23 29.69 -12.71 10.40
CA GLY A 23 30.32 -12.69 11.72
C GLY A 23 30.42 -11.27 12.27
N ASP A 24 30.93 -10.34 11.48
CA ASP A 24 31.02 -8.92 11.86
C ASP A 24 29.66 -8.34 12.25
N ARG A 25 28.63 -8.64 11.47
CA ARG A 25 27.25 -8.19 11.73
C ARG A 25 26.65 -8.76 13.02
N LEU A 26 26.97 -9.99 13.35
CA LEU A 26 26.43 -10.70 14.52
C LEU A 26 27.33 -10.64 15.77
N GLY A 27 28.51 -10.01 15.68
CA GLY A 27 29.48 -10.02 16.76
C GLY A 27 30.08 -11.40 16.99
N LEU A 28 30.20 -12.24 15.95
CA LEU A 28 30.70 -13.63 16.01
C LEU A 28 31.98 -13.79 15.18
N SER A 29 32.85 -14.72 15.57
CA SER A 29 33.97 -15.09 14.72
C SER A 29 33.48 -15.86 13.48
N LYS A 30 34.20 -15.73 12.34
CA LYS A 30 33.98 -16.53 11.13
C LYS A 30 33.88 -18.03 11.40
N ALA A 31 34.75 -18.54 12.29
CA ALA A 31 34.75 -19.94 12.66
C ALA A 31 33.45 -20.36 13.36
N LEU A 32 32.92 -19.49 14.21
CA LEU A 32 31.67 -19.73 14.94
C LEU A 32 30.45 -19.67 13.98
N VAL A 33 30.42 -18.71 13.05
CA VAL A 33 29.44 -18.64 11.99
C VAL A 33 29.44 -19.93 11.16
N SER A 34 30.61 -20.40 10.72
CA SER A 34 30.73 -21.66 9.96
C SER A 34 30.28 -22.88 10.76
N LYS A 35 30.56 -22.91 12.07
CA LYS A 35 30.10 -23.97 12.98
C LYS A 35 28.55 -23.95 13.09
N TYR A 36 27.95 -22.79 13.27
CA TYR A 36 26.49 -22.67 13.42
C TYR A 36 25.74 -23.05 12.14
N VAL A 37 26.23 -22.63 10.97
CA VAL A 37 25.71 -23.07 9.68
C VAL A 37 25.79 -24.61 9.57
N GLY A 38 26.95 -25.21 9.93
CA GLY A 38 27.09 -26.66 9.88
C GLY A 38 26.13 -27.42 10.81
N ILE A 39 25.83 -26.89 12.00
CA ILE A 39 24.87 -27.49 12.92
C ILE A 39 23.47 -27.42 12.33
N VAL A 40 23.04 -26.27 11.79
CA VAL A 40 21.73 -26.14 11.16
C VAL A 40 21.58 -27.08 9.96
N GLU A 41 22.61 -27.17 9.09
CA GLU A 41 22.60 -28.09 7.94
C GLU A 41 22.50 -29.56 8.40
N GLN A 42 23.18 -29.91 9.51
CA GLN A 42 23.12 -31.24 10.09
C GLN A 42 21.76 -31.56 10.69
N ASP A 43 21.15 -30.62 11.42
CA ASP A 43 19.83 -30.79 12.04
C ASP A 43 18.73 -30.95 10.96
N LEU A 44 18.87 -30.25 9.83
CA LEU A 44 17.95 -30.32 8.69
C LEU A 44 18.24 -31.50 7.76
N GLY A 45 19.42 -32.12 7.84
CA GLY A 45 19.84 -33.19 6.93
C GLY A 45 20.11 -32.74 5.49
N VAL A 46 20.19 -31.43 5.24
CA VAL A 46 20.41 -30.87 3.90
C VAL A 46 21.44 -29.73 3.93
N ARG A 47 22.11 -29.52 2.80
CA ARG A 47 23.03 -28.39 2.65
C ARG A 47 22.28 -27.14 2.21
N LEU A 48 22.50 -26.03 2.94
CA LEU A 48 21.93 -24.72 2.63
C LEU A 48 22.87 -23.89 1.77
N PHE A 49 24.17 -24.17 1.81
CA PHE A 49 25.19 -23.44 1.04
C PHE A 49 26.11 -24.39 0.29
N ASN A 50 26.44 -24.02 -0.96
CA ASN A 50 27.55 -24.60 -1.70
C ASN A 50 28.85 -23.89 -1.27
N ARG A 51 29.79 -24.65 -0.73
CA ARG A 51 31.10 -24.13 -0.31
C ARG A 51 32.10 -24.37 -1.43
N SER A 52 32.41 -23.37 -2.22
CA SER A 52 33.61 -23.37 -3.04
C SER A 52 34.68 -22.48 -2.39
N THR A 53 35.97 -22.75 -2.67
CA THR A 53 37.08 -21.97 -2.12
C THR A 53 37.08 -20.50 -2.55
N ARG A 54 36.25 -20.12 -3.52
CA ARG A 54 36.20 -18.77 -4.11
C ARG A 54 34.89 -18.02 -3.92
N ARG A 55 33.74 -18.71 -3.72
CA ARG A 55 32.44 -18.08 -3.53
C ARG A 55 31.51 -18.97 -2.73
N ILE A 56 30.63 -18.34 -1.95
CA ILE A 56 29.50 -18.97 -1.29
C ILE A 56 28.29 -18.73 -2.19
N SER A 57 27.55 -19.80 -2.50
CA SER A 57 26.23 -19.69 -3.14
C SER A 57 25.20 -20.46 -2.32
N ILE A 58 24.01 -19.89 -2.24
CA ILE A 58 22.88 -20.55 -1.59
C ILE A 58 22.37 -21.71 -2.48
N THR A 59 21.95 -22.82 -1.87
CA THR A 59 21.28 -23.93 -2.57
C THR A 59 19.77 -23.64 -2.69
N GLU A 60 19.04 -24.43 -3.49
CA GLU A 60 17.59 -24.37 -3.57
C GLU A 60 16.94 -24.61 -2.19
N ALA A 61 17.43 -25.64 -1.46
CA ALA A 61 17.01 -25.91 -0.08
C ALA A 61 17.31 -24.72 0.85
N GLY A 62 18.47 -24.07 0.67
CA GLY A 62 18.84 -22.87 1.42
C GLY A 62 17.90 -21.69 1.14
N GLN A 63 17.51 -21.51 -0.11
CA GLN A 63 16.59 -20.44 -0.50
C GLN A 63 15.18 -20.65 0.07
N SER A 64 14.69 -21.89 0.01
CA SER A 64 13.41 -22.27 0.62
C SER A 64 13.44 -22.10 2.14
N TYR A 65 14.53 -22.54 2.80
CA TYR A 65 14.70 -22.36 4.23
C TYR A 65 14.73 -20.88 4.61
N TYR A 66 15.55 -20.06 3.91
CA TYR A 66 15.63 -18.62 4.15
C TYR A 66 14.25 -17.94 4.06
N ALA A 67 13.49 -18.19 2.98
CA ALA A 67 12.14 -17.64 2.81
C ALA A 67 11.19 -18.02 3.95
N SER A 68 11.36 -19.24 4.52
CA SER A 68 10.52 -19.74 5.61
C SER A 68 10.91 -19.19 6.98
N VAL A 69 12.20 -18.97 7.25
CA VAL A 69 12.66 -18.59 8.60
C VAL A 69 12.70 -17.08 8.84
N VAL A 70 12.80 -16.26 7.79
CA VAL A 70 12.77 -14.79 7.94
C VAL A 70 11.49 -14.33 8.65
N PRO A 71 10.27 -14.73 8.23
CA PRO A 71 9.06 -14.34 8.93
C PRO A 71 8.98 -14.82 10.38
N VAL A 72 9.58 -15.98 10.68
CA VAL A 72 9.62 -16.54 12.04
C VAL A 72 10.47 -15.67 12.96
N ILE A 73 11.66 -15.27 12.50
CA ILE A 73 12.56 -14.42 13.30
C ILE A 73 12.00 -13.01 13.48
N GLU A 74 11.36 -12.46 12.45
CA GLU A 74 10.66 -11.19 12.56
C GLU A 74 9.56 -11.27 13.64
N SER A 75 8.68 -12.28 13.58
CA SER A 75 7.63 -12.49 14.59
C SER A 75 8.18 -12.71 16.01
N TYR A 76 9.30 -13.40 16.14
CA TYR A 76 9.98 -13.58 17.42
C TYR A 76 10.53 -12.26 17.98
N SER A 77 11.15 -11.45 17.15
CA SER A 77 11.67 -10.13 17.53
C SER A 77 10.53 -9.20 17.95
N GLU A 78 9.45 -9.18 17.19
CA GLU A 78 8.22 -8.43 17.51
C GLU A 78 7.60 -8.84 18.86
N MET A 79 7.60 -10.14 19.16
CA MET A 79 7.13 -10.65 20.46
C MET A 79 7.99 -10.11 21.62
N LEU A 80 9.32 -10.09 21.46
CA LEU A 80 10.23 -9.58 22.48
C LEU A 80 10.05 -8.07 22.69
N ASP A 81 9.90 -7.30 21.63
CA ASP A 81 9.67 -5.85 21.66
C ASP A 81 8.36 -5.53 22.37
N ASN A 82 7.30 -6.29 22.11
CA ASN A 82 6.00 -6.13 22.81
C ASN A 82 6.05 -6.47 24.30
N LEU A 83 6.93 -7.39 24.72
CA LEU A 83 7.09 -7.77 26.14
C LEU A 83 7.94 -6.79 26.94
N SER A 84 8.86 -6.07 26.29
CA SER A 84 9.80 -5.18 26.97
C SER A 84 9.17 -3.88 27.50
N GLY A 85 7.90 -3.61 27.20
CA GLY A 85 7.18 -2.42 27.69
C GLY A 85 7.82 -1.07 27.33
N GLN A 86 8.96 -1.12 26.63
CA GLN A 86 9.55 0.06 26.03
C GLN A 86 8.76 0.37 24.78
N THR A 87 8.51 1.63 24.51
CA THR A 87 8.08 2.16 23.22
C THR A 87 9.16 1.81 22.20
N ALA A 88 9.18 0.54 21.77
CA ALA A 88 10.10 0.10 20.73
C ALA A 88 9.80 0.98 19.50
N LEU A 89 10.78 1.76 19.10
CA LEU A 89 10.68 2.54 17.87
C LEU A 89 10.52 1.52 16.72
N ALA A 90 9.62 1.82 15.79
CA ALA A 90 9.43 0.97 14.62
C ALA A 90 10.77 0.74 13.91
N SER A 91 11.13 -0.52 13.69
CA SER A 91 12.43 -0.91 13.11
C SER A 91 12.25 -2.05 12.09
N GLY A 92 13.29 -2.28 11.28
CA GLY A 92 13.30 -3.33 10.26
C GLY A 92 12.65 -2.92 8.95
N LYS A 93 12.40 -3.88 8.05
CA LYS A 93 11.81 -3.64 6.73
C LYS A 93 10.29 -3.74 6.81
N LEU A 94 9.59 -2.68 6.40
CA LEU A 94 8.14 -2.65 6.25
C LEU A 94 7.79 -2.62 4.75
N ARG A 95 7.14 -3.69 4.28
CA ARG A 95 6.69 -3.80 2.90
C ARG A 95 5.22 -3.40 2.80
N VAL A 96 4.96 -2.29 2.09
CA VAL A 96 3.64 -1.68 1.95
C VAL A 96 3.19 -1.73 0.50
N SER A 97 1.99 -2.26 0.25
CA SER A 97 1.34 -2.15 -1.05
C SER A 97 0.33 -1.00 -1.05
N ALA A 98 0.28 -0.23 -2.15
CA ALA A 98 -0.68 0.85 -2.31
C ALA A 98 -1.14 0.99 -3.76
N PRO A 99 -2.33 1.61 -4.03
CA PRO A 99 -2.73 2.00 -5.38
C PRO A 99 -1.70 2.94 -6.00
N VAL A 100 -1.47 2.82 -7.31
CA VAL A 100 -0.41 3.57 -8.01
C VAL A 100 -0.53 5.06 -7.78
N SER A 101 -1.67 5.66 -8.13
CA SER A 101 -1.86 7.11 -8.03
C SER A 101 -1.78 7.64 -6.59
N PHE A 102 -2.32 6.90 -5.61
CA PHE A 102 -2.25 7.28 -4.20
C PHE A 102 -0.83 7.13 -3.66
N GLY A 103 -0.15 6.07 -4.04
CA GLY A 103 1.25 5.82 -3.67
C GLY A 103 2.19 6.92 -4.13
N GLU A 104 2.08 7.30 -5.41
CA GLU A 104 2.92 8.35 -6.01
C GLU A 104 2.64 9.75 -5.42
N SER A 105 1.36 10.13 -5.36
CA SER A 105 0.99 11.52 -5.02
C SER A 105 0.87 11.77 -3.53
N ASN A 106 0.58 10.76 -2.71
CA ASN A 106 0.24 10.95 -1.30
C ASN A 106 1.17 10.21 -0.33
N LEU A 107 1.61 8.98 -0.65
CA LEU A 107 2.48 8.22 0.27
C LEU A 107 3.96 8.53 0.07
N ALA A 108 4.46 8.47 -1.17
CA ALA A 108 5.88 8.67 -1.44
C ALA A 108 6.42 10.01 -0.91
N PRO A 109 5.71 11.15 -1.05
CA PRO A 109 6.15 12.42 -0.46
C PRO A 109 6.25 12.42 1.07
N LEU A 110 5.56 11.50 1.76
CA LEU A 110 5.59 11.40 3.22
C LEU A 110 6.73 10.52 3.74
N MET A 111 7.39 9.74 2.88
CA MET A 111 8.44 8.81 3.30
C MET A 111 9.64 9.48 3.99
N PRO A 112 10.14 10.64 3.55
CA PRO A 112 11.24 11.31 4.24
C PRO A 112 10.89 11.68 5.69
N GLU A 113 9.67 12.15 5.96
CA GLU A 113 9.21 12.47 7.32
C GLU A 113 9.08 11.21 8.19
N LEU A 114 8.49 10.15 7.63
CA LEU A 114 8.36 8.87 8.32
C LEU A 114 9.72 8.30 8.73
N LEU A 115 10.69 8.26 7.80
CA LEU A 115 12.03 7.74 8.06
C LEU A 115 12.84 8.62 9.01
N SER A 116 12.61 9.93 9.01
CA SER A 116 13.20 10.82 10.03
C SER A 116 12.66 10.52 11.43
N ARG A 117 11.38 10.15 11.55
CA ARG A 117 10.73 9.78 12.82
C ARG A 117 11.15 8.39 13.32
N TYR A 118 11.45 7.47 12.40
CA TYR A 118 11.82 6.07 12.68
C TYR A 118 13.11 5.71 11.93
N PRO A 119 14.29 6.09 12.46
CA PRO A 119 15.57 5.93 11.75
C PRO A 119 15.95 4.50 11.43
N ASP A 120 15.49 3.53 12.24
CA ASP A 120 15.78 2.11 12.07
C ASP A 120 14.76 1.38 11.17
N LEU A 121 13.79 2.12 10.60
CA LEU A 121 12.79 1.60 9.68
C LEU A 121 13.29 1.72 8.24
N SER A 122 13.05 0.69 7.44
CA SER A 122 13.18 0.75 5.97
C SER A 122 11.84 0.44 5.32
N ILE A 123 11.52 1.14 4.23
CA ILE A 123 10.24 1.00 3.52
C ILE A 123 10.47 0.38 2.14
N ASP A 124 9.69 -0.64 1.83
CA ASP A 124 9.55 -1.22 0.49
C ASP A 124 8.13 -0.93 0.00
N LEU A 125 7.97 0.11 -0.84
CA LEU A 125 6.67 0.54 -1.33
C LEU A 125 6.38 -0.10 -2.69
N VAL A 126 5.38 -0.99 -2.73
CA VAL A 126 4.92 -1.70 -3.93
C VAL A 126 3.64 -1.05 -4.44
N LEU A 127 3.71 -0.37 -5.58
CA LEU A 127 2.55 0.32 -6.17
C LEU A 127 1.84 -0.60 -7.18
N SER A 128 0.57 -0.92 -6.90
CA SER A 128 -0.25 -1.77 -7.75
C SER A 128 -1.74 -1.52 -7.54
N ASP A 129 -2.47 -1.34 -8.64
CA ASP A 129 -3.94 -1.25 -8.64
C ASP A 129 -4.63 -2.63 -8.66
N LYS A 130 -3.85 -3.71 -8.79
CA LYS A 130 -4.36 -5.08 -8.68
C LYS A 130 -4.59 -5.46 -7.23
N THR A 131 -5.62 -6.26 -6.98
CA THR A 131 -5.78 -6.94 -5.70
C THR A 131 -4.64 -7.95 -5.57
N ILE A 132 -3.83 -7.82 -4.52
CA ILE A 132 -2.72 -8.72 -4.23
C ILE A 132 -3.07 -9.60 -3.02
N ASP A 133 -2.60 -10.84 -3.02
CA ASP A 133 -2.60 -11.65 -1.82
C ASP A 133 -1.44 -11.20 -0.91
N LEU A 134 -1.78 -10.67 0.26
CA LEU A 134 -0.78 -10.12 1.20
C LEU A 134 0.18 -11.19 1.71
N LEU A 135 -0.27 -12.45 1.82
CA LEU A 135 0.54 -13.54 2.33
C LEU A 135 1.47 -14.09 1.24
N GLU A 136 0.96 -14.29 0.03
CA GLU A 136 1.76 -14.81 -1.09
C GLU A 136 2.86 -13.82 -1.51
N GLU A 137 2.57 -12.51 -1.48
CA GLU A 137 3.54 -11.48 -1.86
C GLU A 137 4.38 -10.93 -0.71
N SER A 138 4.26 -11.53 0.50
CA SER A 138 5.00 -11.11 1.71
C SER A 138 4.85 -9.61 2.01
N VAL A 139 3.62 -9.08 1.87
CA VAL A 139 3.27 -7.68 2.16
C VAL A 139 2.81 -7.57 3.60
N ASP A 140 3.42 -6.69 4.39
CA ASP A 140 3.05 -6.46 5.79
C ASP A 140 1.73 -5.69 5.92
N LEU A 141 1.50 -4.74 5.01
CA LEU A 141 0.36 -3.82 5.01
C LEU A 141 -0.04 -3.44 3.59
N ALA A 142 -1.32 -3.46 3.28
CA ALA A 142 -1.84 -2.85 2.06
C ALA A 142 -2.68 -1.61 2.39
N ILE A 143 -2.46 -0.54 1.64
CA ILE A 143 -3.37 0.59 1.55
C ILE A 143 -4.34 0.31 0.41
N ARG A 144 -5.63 0.50 0.64
CA ARG A 144 -6.66 0.33 -0.39
C ARG A 144 -7.70 1.43 -0.30
N ILE A 145 -8.20 1.84 -1.47
CA ILE A 145 -9.28 2.81 -1.62
C ILE A 145 -10.49 2.08 -2.17
N GLY A 146 -11.65 2.24 -1.53
CA GLY A 146 -12.90 1.60 -1.96
C GLY A 146 -13.61 0.87 -0.83
N SER A 147 -14.30 -0.23 -1.16
CA SER A 147 -14.95 -1.14 -0.21
C SER A 147 -14.10 -2.38 0.03
N VAL A 148 -13.97 -2.79 1.27
CA VAL A 148 -13.25 -4.01 1.66
C VAL A 148 -14.24 -5.12 1.92
N SER A 149 -14.07 -6.27 1.28
CA SER A 149 -14.98 -7.42 1.37
C SER A 149 -14.34 -8.71 1.88
N ASP A 150 -13.05 -8.71 2.24
CA ASP A 150 -12.35 -9.93 2.64
C ASP A 150 -12.40 -10.13 4.15
N SER A 151 -12.91 -11.31 4.58
CA SER A 151 -13.20 -11.63 6.00
C SER A 151 -11.97 -12.10 6.80
N ASN A 152 -10.86 -12.44 6.13
CA ASN A 152 -9.66 -12.99 6.79
C ASN A 152 -8.60 -11.92 7.11
N LEU A 153 -8.83 -10.68 6.71
CA LEU A 153 -7.92 -9.55 6.90
C LEU A 153 -8.54 -8.53 7.87
N ILE A 154 -7.68 -7.83 8.59
CA ILE A 154 -8.12 -6.65 9.35
C ILE A 154 -8.09 -5.47 8.42
N ALA A 155 -9.23 -4.78 8.28
CA ALA A 155 -9.35 -3.54 7.55
C ALA A 155 -9.64 -2.39 8.53
N ARG A 156 -8.71 -1.46 8.65
CA ARG A 156 -8.85 -0.27 9.48
C ARG A 156 -9.05 0.95 8.59
N GLN A 157 -10.22 1.56 8.65
CA GLN A 157 -10.49 2.78 7.90
C GLN A 157 -9.72 3.96 8.49
N ILE A 158 -8.91 4.62 7.66
CA ILE A 158 -8.12 5.80 8.02
C ILE A 158 -8.97 7.05 7.84
N THR A 159 -9.60 7.19 6.69
CA THR A 159 -10.50 8.30 6.33
C THR A 159 -11.39 7.89 5.17
N SER A 160 -12.23 8.81 4.68
CA SER A 160 -12.99 8.68 3.44
C SER A 160 -12.86 9.94 2.60
N TYR A 161 -13.04 9.78 1.30
CA TYR A 161 -13.04 10.86 0.32
C TYR A 161 -14.30 10.78 -0.53
N PRO A 162 -15.05 11.88 -0.67
CA PRO A 162 -16.16 11.94 -1.63
C PRO A 162 -15.61 11.88 -3.05
N LEU A 163 -16.42 11.37 -3.95
CA LEU A 163 -16.19 11.54 -5.38
C LEU A 163 -16.71 12.91 -5.81
N ILE A 164 -16.00 13.55 -6.71
CA ILE A 164 -16.37 14.86 -7.26
C ILE A 164 -16.71 14.69 -8.74
N LEU A 165 -17.88 15.18 -9.13
CA LEU A 165 -18.19 15.40 -10.54
C LEU A 165 -17.45 16.66 -10.99
N CYS A 166 -16.56 16.54 -11.97
CA CYS A 166 -15.79 17.68 -12.44
C CYS A 166 -15.52 17.61 -13.96
N ALA A 167 -15.27 18.76 -14.54
CA ALA A 167 -14.88 18.93 -15.93
C ALA A 167 -13.90 20.09 -16.08
N SER A 168 -13.16 20.16 -17.20
CA SER A 168 -12.33 21.31 -17.49
C SER A 168 -13.16 22.56 -17.80
N ALA A 169 -12.61 23.74 -17.52
CA ALA A 169 -13.25 25.02 -17.84
C ALA A 169 -13.59 25.12 -19.35
N ASP A 170 -12.67 24.66 -20.21
CA ASP A 170 -12.89 24.65 -21.67
C ASP A 170 -14.06 23.76 -22.09
N TYR A 171 -14.20 22.57 -21.45
CA TYR A 171 -15.33 21.68 -21.72
C TYR A 171 -16.65 22.35 -21.35
N ILE A 172 -16.73 22.95 -20.16
CA ILE A 172 -17.92 23.65 -19.68
C ILE A 172 -18.27 24.86 -20.55
N GLN A 173 -17.26 25.61 -21.01
CA GLN A 173 -17.50 26.73 -21.93
C GLN A 173 -18.11 26.28 -23.26
N ARG A 174 -17.77 25.11 -23.76
CA ARG A 174 -18.25 24.59 -25.06
C ARG A 174 -19.58 23.85 -24.99
N PHE A 175 -19.86 23.16 -23.91
CA PHE A 175 -20.99 22.23 -23.81
C PHE A 175 -21.96 22.56 -22.69
N GLY A 176 -21.67 23.57 -21.87
CA GLY A 176 -22.44 23.89 -20.67
C GLY A 176 -22.13 23.00 -19.49
N ALA A 177 -22.59 23.40 -18.30
CA ALA A 177 -22.55 22.57 -17.10
C ALA A 177 -23.90 21.91 -16.89
N PRO A 178 -23.98 20.58 -16.67
CA PRO A 178 -25.26 19.94 -16.35
C PRO A 178 -25.77 20.40 -14.99
N ILE A 179 -27.09 20.62 -14.89
CA ILE A 179 -27.77 20.98 -13.64
C ILE A 179 -28.70 19.87 -13.14
N SER A 180 -28.91 18.83 -13.94
CA SER A 180 -29.73 17.67 -13.60
C SER A 180 -29.12 16.37 -14.08
N VAL A 181 -29.58 15.24 -13.53
CA VAL A 181 -29.16 13.89 -13.95
C VAL A 181 -29.44 13.67 -15.45
N GLY A 182 -30.58 14.09 -15.94
CA GLY A 182 -30.93 13.93 -17.37
C GLY A 182 -30.02 14.72 -18.30
N GLU A 183 -29.51 15.89 -17.88
CA GLU A 183 -28.51 16.63 -18.65
C GLU A 183 -27.13 15.94 -18.55
N LEU A 184 -26.73 15.47 -17.36
CA LEU A 184 -25.47 14.74 -17.18
C LEU A 184 -25.37 13.52 -18.11
N GLU A 185 -26.47 12.81 -18.34
CA GLU A 185 -26.50 11.64 -19.23
C GLU A 185 -26.27 12.00 -20.72
N GLN A 186 -26.44 13.27 -21.09
CA GLN A 186 -26.20 13.77 -22.45
C GLN A 186 -24.75 14.22 -22.66
N HIS A 187 -23.99 14.40 -21.59
CA HIS A 187 -22.58 14.78 -21.66
C HIS A 187 -21.65 13.60 -21.97
N ALA A 188 -20.52 13.88 -22.60
CA ALA A 188 -19.42 12.95 -22.66
C ALA A 188 -18.84 12.74 -21.25
N THR A 189 -18.55 11.50 -20.89
CA THR A 189 -18.01 11.17 -19.59
C THR A 189 -16.75 10.30 -19.70
N VAL A 190 -15.93 10.31 -18.65
CA VAL A 190 -14.72 9.49 -18.51
C VAL A 190 -14.90 8.58 -17.30
N ILE A 191 -14.74 7.27 -17.49
CA ILE A 191 -15.00 6.26 -16.44
C ILE A 191 -13.68 5.74 -15.85
N ASP A 192 -13.62 5.69 -14.52
CA ASP A 192 -12.65 4.85 -13.82
C ASP A 192 -13.18 3.42 -13.74
N SER A 193 -12.53 2.50 -14.46
CA SER A 193 -12.94 1.08 -14.49
C SER A 193 -12.61 0.30 -13.22
N ASN A 194 -11.87 0.86 -12.27
CA ASN A 194 -11.70 0.29 -10.94
C ASN A 194 -13.00 0.36 -10.12
N PHE A 195 -13.90 1.26 -10.48
CA PHE A 195 -15.17 1.39 -9.79
C PHE A 195 -16.21 0.42 -10.35
N LYS A 196 -16.70 -0.47 -9.51
CA LYS A 196 -17.72 -1.48 -9.91
C LYS A 196 -19.04 -0.88 -10.39
N ILE A 197 -19.28 0.40 -10.12
CA ILE A 197 -20.48 1.13 -10.58
C ILE A 197 -20.50 1.33 -12.10
N GLY A 198 -19.35 1.29 -12.77
CA GLY A 198 -19.25 1.44 -14.22
C GLY A 198 -19.94 2.69 -14.74
N ARG A 199 -20.96 2.51 -15.59
CA ARG A 199 -21.75 3.60 -16.20
C ARG A 199 -22.95 4.06 -15.36
N HIS A 200 -23.20 3.49 -14.19
CA HIS A 200 -24.33 3.80 -13.34
C HIS A 200 -23.86 4.58 -12.11
N TRP A 201 -23.83 5.90 -12.23
CA TRP A 201 -23.33 6.77 -11.17
C TRP A 201 -24.43 7.10 -10.15
N PRO A 202 -24.36 6.59 -8.92
CA PRO A 202 -25.32 6.89 -7.88
C PRO A 202 -25.11 8.32 -7.37
N LEU A 203 -26.20 9.07 -7.28
CA LEU A 203 -26.23 10.46 -6.84
C LEU A 203 -27.39 10.64 -5.85
N VAL A 204 -27.26 11.62 -4.96
CA VAL A 204 -28.39 12.07 -4.13
C VAL A 204 -28.67 13.53 -4.47
N SER A 205 -29.89 13.82 -4.86
CA SER A 205 -30.32 15.17 -5.22
C SER A 205 -30.32 16.13 -4.02
N PRO A 206 -30.36 17.43 -4.21
CA PRO A 206 -30.50 18.41 -3.14
C PRO A 206 -31.74 18.18 -2.25
N SER A 207 -32.80 17.57 -2.80
CA SER A 207 -34.01 17.20 -2.05
C SER A 207 -33.88 15.91 -1.25
N GLY A 208 -32.73 15.19 -1.35
CA GLY A 208 -32.47 13.92 -0.66
C GLY A 208 -32.94 12.68 -1.44
N GLU A 209 -33.40 12.82 -2.68
CA GLU A 209 -33.80 11.70 -3.52
C GLU A 209 -32.59 10.94 -4.07
N ALA A 210 -32.57 9.60 -3.94
CA ALA A 210 -31.55 8.74 -4.52
C ALA A 210 -31.79 8.55 -6.03
N LEU A 211 -30.83 8.93 -6.84
CA LEU A 211 -30.88 8.91 -8.30
C LEU A 211 -29.70 8.09 -8.84
N THR A 212 -29.81 7.64 -10.08
CA THR A 212 -28.70 6.98 -10.79
C THR A 212 -28.58 7.58 -12.17
N ALA A 213 -27.44 8.17 -12.49
CA ALA A 213 -27.15 8.65 -13.84
C ALA A 213 -26.60 7.50 -14.70
N SER A 214 -27.22 7.26 -15.86
CA SER A 214 -26.73 6.29 -16.86
C SER A 214 -25.84 7.01 -17.87
N VAL A 215 -24.55 7.13 -17.54
CA VAL A 215 -23.64 7.98 -18.31
C VAL A 215 -23.11 7.32 -19.58
N ASN A 216 -22.88 8.14 -20.60
CA ASN A 216 -22.32 7.71 -21.87
C ASN A 216 -20.83 8.02 -21.93
N SER A 217 -19.99 6.97 -21.92
CA SER A 217 -18.54 7.11 -21.95
C SER A 217 -17.92 6.41 -23.16
N ARG A 218 -16.97 7.11 -23.79
CA ARG A 218 -16.12 6.58 -24.85
C ARG A 218 -14.68 6.30 -24.35
N VAL A 219 -14.36 6.74 -23.11
CA VAL A 219 -13.04 6.55 -22.51
C VAL A 219 -13.23 5.89 -21.14
N SER A 220 -12.56 4.78 -20.94
CA SER A 220 -12.50 4.06 -19.67
C SER A 220 -11.05 3.78 -19.32
N VAL A 221 -10.62 4.12 -18.11
CA VAL A 221 -9.25 3.98 -17.63
C VAL A 221 -9.28 3.40 -16.22
N ASN A 222 -8.34 2.52 -15.89
CA ASN A 222 -8.23 1.90 -14.58
C ASN A 222 -7.31 2.67 -13.61
N ASN A 223 -7.29 3.99 -13.70
CA ASN A 223 -6.45 4.83 -12.86
C ASN A 223 -7.08 6.22 -12.72
N PRO A 224 -7.40 6.70 -11.50
CA PRO A 224 -8.10 7.97 -11.30
C PRO A 224 -7.27 9.20 -11.72
N GLN A 225 -5.94 9.12 -11.65
CA GLN A 225 -5.07 10.20 -12.14
C GLN A 225 -5.16 10.31 -13.67
N ALA A 226 -5.16 9.18 -14.38
CA ALA A 226 -5.32 9.18 -15.83
C ALA A 226 -6.74 9.65 -16.24
N VAL A 227 -7.78 9.28 -15.49
CA VAL A 227 -9.13 9.84 -15.69
C VAL A 227 -9.10 11.37 -15.57
N LYS A 228 -8.45 11.89 -14.51
CA LYS A 228 -8.29 13.33 -14.30
C LYS A 228 -7.60 14.00 -15.50
N GLU A 229 -6.50 13.43 -16.02
CA GLU A 229 -5.80 14.02 -17.16
C GLU A 229 -6.66 14.07 -18.43
N VAL A 230 -7.49 13.05 -18.70
CA VAL A 230 -8.45 13.06 -19.81
C VAL A 230 -9.49 14.17 -19.60
N VAL A 231 -10.01 14.33 -18.38
CA VAL A 231 -11.00 15.38 -18.05
C VAL A 231 -10.38 16.77 -18.19
N VAL A 232 -9.16 16.97 -17.72
CA VAL A 232 -8.41 18.24 -17.88
C VAL A 232 -8.22 18.59 -19.35
N ALA A 233 -7.94 17.59 -20.19
CA ALA A 233 -7.81 17.76 -21.64
C ALA A 233 -9.15 17.99 -22.37
N GLY A 234 -10.26 18.13 -21.66
CA GLY A 234 -11.57 18.39 -22.24
C GLY A 234 -12.31 17.15 -22.73
N GLY A 235 -11.92 15.96 -22.27
CA GLY A 235 -12.52 14.68 -22.68
C GLY A 235 -13.95 14.42 -22.17
N GLY A 236 -14.48 15.28 -21.26
CA GLY A 236 -15.80 15.13 -20.70
C GLY A 236 -15.85 15.38 -19.19
N ILE A 237 -16.91 14.87 -18.56
CA ILE A 237 -17.12 14.93 -17.11
C ILE A 237 -16.57 13.64 -16.48
N GLY A 238 -15.80 13.78 -15.40
CA GLY A 238 -15.30 12.66 -14.59
C GLY A 238 -15.96 12.63 -13.22
N LEU A 239 -16.12 11.42 -12.67
CA LEU A 239 -16.44 11.18 -11.27
C LEU A 239 -15.18 10.67 -10.60
N ILE A 240 -14.48 11.55 -9.86
CA ILE A 240 -13.09 11.35 -9.43
C ILE A 240 -12.98 11.59 -7.91
N PRO A 241 -12.17 10.80 -7.17
CA PRO A 241 -11.93 11.06 -5.75
C PRO A 241 -11.41 12.49 -5.51
N GLU A 242 -11.98 13.18 -4.52
CA GLU A 242 -11.63 14.56 -4.17
C GLU A 242 -10.11 14.76 -3.98
N ILE A 243 -9.45 13.82 -3.33
CA ILE A 243 -8.00 13.86 -3.08
C ILE A 243 -7.16 13.95 -4.38
N VAL A 244 -7.70 13.48 -5.50
CA VAL A 244 -7.02 13.48 -6.81
C VAL A 244 -7.20 14.80 -7.55
N VAL A 245 -8.33 15.50 -7.34
CA VAL A 245 -8.72 16.71 -8.11
C VAL A 245 -8.70 17.99 -7.30
N ARG A 246 -8.42 17.93 -6.00
CA ARG A 246 -8.49 19.06 -5.07
C ARG A 246 -7.68 20.27 -5.55
N ASP A 247 -6.45 20.04 -5.95
CA ASP A 247 -5.54 21.12 -6.37
C ASP A 247 -5.97 21.70 -7.72
N ASP A 248 -6.44 20.87 -8.65
CA ASP A 248 -6.93 21.30 -9.95
C ASP A 248 -8.26 22.09 -9.83
N ILE A 249 -9.11 21.74 -8.86
CA ILE A 249 -10.33 22.52 -8.55
C ILE A 249 -9.94 23.84 -7.87
N THR A 250 -9.03 23.80 -6.90
CA THR A 250 -8.57 25.03 -6.20
C THR A 250 -7.91 26.01 -7.15
N SER A 251 -7.17 25.52 -8.14
CA SER A 251 -6.52 26.37 -9.16
C SER A 251 -7.48 26.81 -10.28
N GLY A 252 -8.72 26.31 -10.33
CA GLY A 252 -9.68 26.60 -11.39
C GLY A 252 -9.44 25.86 -12.71
N LYS A 253 -8.49 24.95 -12.76
CA LYS A 253 -8.22 24.10 -13.92
C LYS A 253 -9.36 23.11 -14.18
N LEU A 254 -9.94 22.60 -13.10
CA LEU A 254 -11.19 21.83 -13.10
C LEU A 254 -12.28 22.61 -12.38
N LEU A 255 -13.50 22.47 -12.86
CA LEU A 255 -14.70 23.02 -12.24
C LEU A 255 -15.55 21.85 -11.73
N GLN A 256 -16.02 21.94 -10.47
CA GLN A 256 -17.01 21.02 -9.96
C GLN A 256 -18.34 21.27 -10.66
N VAL A 257 -18.98 20.22 -11.16
CA VAL A 257 -20.33 20.27 -11.72
C VAL A 257 -21.32 19.63 -10.77
N MET A 258 -22.57 20.10 -10.78
CA MET A 258 -23.63 19.65 -9.88
C MET A 258 -23.20 19.62 -8.40
N PRO A 259 -22.63 20.70 -7.82
CA PRO A 259 -22.06 20.70 -6.49
C PRO A 259 -23.06 20.40 -5.37
N ASP A 260 -24.34 20.62 -5.61
CA ASP A 260 -25.43 20.36 -4.65
C ASP A 260 -25.85 18.88 -4.62
N TYR A 261 -25.40 18.08 -5.57
CA TYR A 261 -25.65 16.63 -5.59
C TYR A 261 -24.57 15.92 -4.78
N LYS A 262 -25.00 15.06 -3.86
CA LYS A 262 -24.05 14.23 -3.11
C LYS A 262 -23.72 12.98 -3.89
N THR A 263 -22.46 12.64 -3.87
CA THR A 263 -21.92 11.38 -4.38
C THR A 263 -21.66 10.42 -3.22
N PHE A 264 -21.20 9.23 -3.50
CA PHE A 264 -20.74 8.31 -2.47
C PHE A 264 -19.27 8.58 -2.12
N GLU A 265 -18.87 8.08 -0.95
CA GLU A 265 -17.51 8.20 -0.45
C GLU A 265 -16.76 6.88 -0.60
N PHE A 266 -15.49 6.97 -0.90
CA PHE A 266 -14.58 5.85 -0.79
C PHE A 266 -13.73 5.92 0.47
N GLY A 267 -13.75 4.83 1.23
CA GLY A 267 -12.84 4.67 2.38
C GLY A 267 -11.40 4.46 1.93
N LEU A 268 -10.48 5.09 2.64
CA LEU A 268 -9.05 4.77 2.64
C LEU A 268 -8.80 3.80 3.78
N PHE A 269 -8.34 2.59 3.47
CA PHE A 269 -8.15 1.52 4.43
C PHE A 269 -6.69 1.09 4.52
N ALA A 270 -6.24 0.82 5.74
CA ALA A 270 -5.07 0.02 6.04
C ALA A 270 -5.53 -1.43 6.24
N ILE A 271 -5.02 -2.35 5.43
CA ILE A 271 -5.41 -3.76 5.42
C ILE A 271 -4.17 -4.59 5.74
N TYR A 272 -4.28 -5.46 6.72
CA TYR A 272 -3.18 -6.32 7.15
C TYR A 272 -3.71 -7.67 7.68
N PRO A 273 -2.87 -8.73 7.70
CA PRO A 273 -3.27 -10.04 8.14
C PRO A 273 -3.75 -10.03 9.60
N HIS A 274 -4.80 -10.82 9.90
CA HIS A 274 -5.23 -11.03 11.28
C HIS A 274 -4.14 -11.82 12.01
N ARG A 275 -3.41 -11.17 12.92
CA ARG A 275 -2.42 -11.79 13.80
C ARG A 275 -2.74 -11.44 15.24
N LYS A 276 -2.44 -12.36 16.15
CA LYS A 276 -2.60 -12.13 17.60
C LYS A 276 -1.75 -10.94 18.06
N PHE A 277 -0.63 -10.70 17.40
CA PHE A 277 0.28 -9.58 17.63
C PHE A 277 0.60 -8.93 16.29
N VAL A 278 0.29 -7.65 16.17
CA VAL A 278 0.64 -6.84 14.99
C VAL A 278 1.99 -6.19 15.23
N ALA A 279 2.88 -6.29 14.26
CA ALA A 279 4.22 -5.72 14.36
C ALA A 279 4.20 -4.22 14.65
N GLN A 280 5.13 -3.75 15.50
CA GLN A 280 5.23 -2.33 15.86
C GLN A 280 5.45 -1.44 14.61
N LYS A 281 6.23 -1.90 13.62
CA LYS A 281 6.41 -1.20 12.33
C LYS A 281 5.09 -0.94 11.61
N VAL A 282 4.14 -1.90 11.64
CA VAL A 282 2.82 -1.77 11.01
C VAL A 282 1.93 -0.80 11.80
N THR A 283 1.87 -0.95 13.13
CA THR A 283 1.06 -0.06 13.98
C THR A 283 1.55 1.38 13.95
N SER A 284 2.86 1.61 13.97
CA SER A 284 3.46 2.94 13.86
C SER A 284 3.19 3.58 12.50
N PHE A 285 3.27 2.82 11.41
CA PHE A 285 2.93 3.33 10.09
C PHE A 285 1.45 3.68 9.97
N ILE A 286 0.55 2.83 10.46
CA ILE A 286 -0.89 3.13 10.50
C ILE A 286 -1.17 4.39 11.32
N GLN A 287 -0.54 4.54 12.50
CA GLN A 287 -0.68 5.74 13.32
C GLN A 287 -0.23 7.00 12.58
N PHE A 288 0.92 6.92 11.89
CA PHE A 288 1.42 8.00 11.05
C PHE A 288 0.43 8.37 9.94
N LEU A 289 -0.19 7.39 9.28
CA LEU A 289 -1.22 7.66 8.27
C LEU A 289 -2.46 8.34 8.86
N PHE A 290 -2.89 7.95 10.07
CA PHE A 290 -3.98 8.65 10.75
C PHE A 290 -3.64 10.11 11.00
N GLU A 291 -2.43 10.40 11.49
CA GLU A 291 -1.97 11.79 11.72
C GLU A 291 -1.98 12.62 10.42
N LYS A 292 -1.64 12.01 9.28
CA LYS A 292 -1.55 12.71 7.99
C LYS A 292 -2.90 12.88 7.27
N PHE A 293 -3.78 11.91 7.38
CA PHE A 293 -5.00 11.86 6.56
C PHE A 293 -6.29 12.05 7.36
N ALA A 294 -6.36 11.66 8.65
CA ALA A 294 -7.56 11.86 9.46
C ALA A 294 -7.71 13.29 9.99
N ALA A 295 -6.62 14.06 10.12
CA ALA A 295 -6.63 15.41 10.71
C ALA A 295 -7.10 16.54 9.79
N LYS A 296 -7.57 16.23 8.58
CA LYS A 296 -8.04 17.23 7.59
C LYS A 296 -9.57 17.19 7.39
N LYS A 297 -10.31 16.96 8.48
CA LYS A 297 -11.77 17.23 8.49
C LYS A 297 -12.07 18.67 8.86
#